data_766e0a69bf8a1c557e7ae9b2468b9ae1
#
_entry.id   766e0a69bf8a1c557e7ae9b2468b9ae1
#
_cell.length_a   1.000
_cell.length_b   1.000
_cell.length_c   1.000
_cell.angle_alpha   90.00
_cell.angle_beta   90.00
_cell.angle_gamma   90.00
#
_symmetry.space_group_name_H-M   'P 1'
#
loop_
_entity.id
_entity.type
_entity.pdbx_description
1 polymer ?
#
loop_
_entity_poly.entity_id
_entity_poly.type
_entity_poly.pdbx_seq_one_letter_code
_entity_poly.pdbx_strand_id
1 'polypeptide(L)'
;MNYRKPTKKVIIEVVSDVLKERGSVDTQTKLHKKVLQKLKKVDKTYRLSAERMRIISILSKKIKVTVRTRSVGAAPEADENDFKKQGLGYDPVVKRWRRIKPGDDLSGHHHHRGEFASPGQPCPVCTSPLKKVHNATLYGGIVAIGFRCRICTYLTGHRWREPSRYSFRLKGEK
;
A
#
# COMPACT_ATOMS: atom_id res chain seq x y z
N MET A 1 13.82 1.08 26.59
CA MET A 1 13.60 2.29 25.74
C MET A 1 12.24 2.18 25.07
N ASN A 2 11.31 3.09 25.38
CA ASN A 2 9.99 3.12 24.71
C ASN A 2 10.11 3.78 23.33
N TYR A 3 9.94 3.00 22.26
CA TYR A 3 9.93 3.53 20.90
C TYR A 3 8.56 4.13 20.53
N ARG A 4 8.55 5.35 19.98
CA ARG A 4 7.35 6.04 19.53
C ARG A 4 7.20 5.94 18.00
N LYS A 5 5.94 5.85 17.54
CA LYS A 5 5.62 5.91 16.11
C LYS A 5 5.25 7.36 15.76
N PRO A 6 5.93 8.00 14.80
CA PRO A 6 5.58 9.36 14.38
C PRO A 6 4.16 9.40 13.79
N THR A 7 3.47 10.52 13.95
CA THR A 7 2.13 10.73 13.39
C THR A 7 2.17 10.83 11.86
N LYS A 8 1.01 10.63 11.21
CA LYS A 8 0.91 10.76 9.75
C LYS A 8 1.35 12.16 9.26
N LYS A 9 0.98 13.22 10.00
CA LYS A 9 1.36 14.60 9.67
C LYS A 9 2.87 14.78 9.66
N VAL A 10 3.54 14.40 10.74
CA VAL A 10 5.02 14.48 10.87
C VAL A 10 5.72 13.70 9.76
N ILE A 11 5.23 12.51 9.41
CA ILE A 11 5.84 11.72 8.31
C ILE A 11 5.69 12.45 6.98
N ILE A 12 4.50 13.01 6.67
CA ILE A 12 4.27 13.73 5.42
C ILE A 12 5.14 14.98 5.33
N GLU A 13 5.26 15.74 6.41
CA GLU A 13 6.10 16.94 6.48
C GLU A 13 7.57 16.59 6.22
N VAL A 14 8.13 15.65 6.98
CA VAL A 14 9.53 15.26 6.84
C VAL A 14 9.82 14.65 5.46
N VAL A 15 8.92 13.83 4.90
CA VAL A 15 9.06 13.32 3.53
C VAL A 15 9.03 14.46 2.52
N SER A 16 8.10 15.41 2.67
CA SER A 16 8.01 16.58 1.78
C SER A 16 9.27 17.44 1.83
N ASP A 17 9.84 17.65 3.02
CA ASP A 17 11.08 18.42 3.18
C ASP A 17 12.30 17.73 2.54
N VAL A 18 12.38 16.40 2.66
CA VAL A 18 13.42 15.63 1.96
C VAL A 18 13.26 15.75 0.44
N LEU A 19 12.02 15.74 -0.05
CA LEU A 19 11.73 15.84 -1.48
C LEU A 19 11.94 17.27 -2.01
N LYS A 20 11.65 18.32 -1.23
CA LYS A 20 11.96 19.71 -1.59
C LYS A 20 13.47 19.92 -1.79
N GLU A 21 14.28 19.34 -0.90
CA GLU A 21 15.74 19.47 -0.97
C GLU A 21 16.37 18.71 -2.16
N ARG A 22 15.70 17.68 -2.68
CA ARG A 22 16.27 16.77 -3.67
C ARG A 22 15.50 16.67 -4.98
N GLY A 23 14.33 17.31 -5.09
CA GLY A 23 13.41 17.22 -6.23
C GLY A 23 12.74 15.84 -6.30
N SER A 24 13.52 14.78 -6.47
CA SER A 24 13.00 13.41 -6.54
C SER A 24 13.92 12.40 -5.88
N VAL A 25 13.36 11.27 -5.43
CA VAL A 25 14.11 10.14 -4.89
C VAL A 25 13.64 8.83 -5.54
N ASP A 26 14.56 8.13 -6.20
CA ASP A 26 14.26 6.97 -7.06
C ASP A 26 14.16 5.64 -6.33
N THR A 27 14.44 5.59 -5.04
CA THR A 27 14.34 4.34 -4.26
C THR A 27 13.74 4.56 -2.90
N GLN A 28 12.89 3.61 -2.48
CA GLN A 28 12.28 3.63 -1.15
C GLN A 28 13.34 3.60 -0.03
N THR A 29 14.40 2.81 -0.20
CA THR A 29 15.47 2.68 0.80
C THR A 29 16.22 4.00 1.02
N LYS A 30 16.57 4.70 -0.07
CA LYS A 30 17.25 6.00 0.02
C LYS A 30 16.34 7.03 0.70
N LEU A 31 15.09 7.11 0.33
CA LEU A 31 14.12 8.02 0.97
C LEU A 31 13.95 7.68 2.44
N HIS A 32 13.73 6.42 2.77
CA HIS A 32 13.53 5.96 4.14
C HIS A 32 14.72 6.30 5.05
N LYS A 33 15.96 6.05 4.58
CA LYS A 33 17.17 6.40 5.33
C LYS A 33 17.24 7.89 5.65
N LYS A 34 16.93 8.76 4.67
CA LYS A 34 16.93 10.23 4.86
C LYS A 34 15.82 10.70 5.80
N VAL A 35 14.61 10.17 5.63
CA VAL A 35 13.48 10.48 6.50
C VAL A 35 13.77 10.05 7.94
N LEU A 36 14.34 8.86 8.15
CA LEU A 36 14.73 8.41 9.49
C LEU A 36 15.80 9.32 10.11
N GLN A 37 16.78 9.76 9.34
CA GLN A 37 17.81 10.70 9.84
C GLN A 37 17.17 12.02 10.32
N LYS A 38 16.22 12.59 9.56
CA LYS A 38 15.51 13.81 9.96
C LYS A 38 14.59 13.57 11.16
N LEU A 39 13.84 12.47 11.18
CA LEU A 39 12.96 12.12 12.30
C LEU A 39 13.75 11.96 13.60
N LYS A 40 14.93 11.33 13.57
CA LYS A 40 15.78 11.16 14.75
C LYS A 40 16.38 12.47 15.28
N LYS A 41 16.49 13.51 14.45
CA LYS A 41 16.87 14.85 14.91
C LYS A 41 15.75 15.52 15.72
N VAL A 42 14.48 15.19 15.40
CA VAL A 42 13.32 15.71 16.14
C VAL A 42 13.10 14.90 17.42
N ASP A 43 13.12 13.57 17.33
CA ASP A 43 12.97 12.68 18.47
C ASP A 43 13.74 11.37 18.19
N LYS A 44 14.73 11.09 19.03
CA LYS A 44 15.59 9.89 18.93
C LYS A 44 14.81 8.58 19.10
N THR A 45 13.63 8.64 19.74
CA THR A 45 12.76 7.46 19.97
C THR A 45 11.91 7.09 18.78
N TYR A 46 11.80 7.94 17.75
CA TYR A 46 10.97 7.67 16.58
C TYR A 46 11.46 6.46 15.78
N ARG A 47 10.52 5.56 15.49
CA ARG A 47 10.70 4.41 14.60
C ARG A 47 9.66 4.46 13.46
N LEU A 48 10.13 4.29 12.25
CA LEU A 48 9.31 4.29 11.04
C LEU A 48 9.77 3.14 10.13
N SER A 49 8.86 2.26 9.72
CA SER A 49 9.15 1.26 8.70
C SER A 49 9.06 1.87 7.30
N ALA A 50 9.86 1.33 6.38
CA ALA A 50 9.83 1.75 4.98
C ALA A 50 8.46 1.54 4.33
N GLU A 51 7.76 0.46 4.70
CA GLU A 51 6.40 0.17 4.27
C GLU A 51 5.40 1.24 4.74
N ARG A 52 5.40 1.57 6.05
CA ARG A 52 4.52 2.60 6.60
C ARG A 52 4.77 3.96 5.97
N MET A 53 6.04 4.34 5.77
CA MET A 53 6.39 5.57 5.07
C MET A 53 5.80 5.58 3.66
N ARG A 54 5.98 4.49 2.90
CA ARG A 54 5.44 4.34 1.53
C ARG A 54 3.92 4.49 1.50
N ILE A 55 3.21 3.75 2.36
CA ILE A 55 1.74 3.79 2.41
C ILE A 55 1.24 5.21 2.73
N ILE A 56 1.83 5.87 3.72
CA ILE A 56 1.47 7.25 4.08
C ILE A 56 1.77 8.22 2.94
N SER A 57 2.89 8.06 2.24
CA SER A 57 3.24 8.86 1.06
C SER A 57 2.23 8.68 -0.07
N ILE A 58 1.80 7.44 -0.36
CA ILE A 58 0.78 7.15 -1.38
C ILE A 58 -0.56 7.81 -1.05
N LEU A 59 -0.94 7.80 0.22
CA LEU A 59 -2.20 8.40 0.69
C LEU A 59 -2.15 9.93 0.78
N SER A 60 -0.96 10.49 0.77
CA SER A 60 -0.78 11.94 0.81
C SER A 60 -1.18 12.57 -0.52
N LYS A 61 -1.95 13.66 -0.44
CA LYS A 61 -2.25 14.49 -1.62
C LYS A 61 -1.03 15.26 -2.13
N LYS A 62 0.02 15.42 -1.31
CA LYS A 62 1.23 16.21 -1.61
C LYS A 62 2.31 15.43 -2.34
N ILE A 63 2.33 14.11 -2.22
CA ILE A 63 3.42 13.26 -2.73
C ILE A 63 2.90 12.40 -3.90
N LYS A 64 3.64 12.38 -5.00
CA LYS A 64 3.43 11.46 -6.11
C LYS A 64 4.39 10.29 -5.97
N VAL A 65 3.84 9.09 -5.84
CA VAL A 65 4.62 7.84 -5.80
C VAL A 65 4.40 7.09 -7.10
N THR A 66 5.47 6.88 -7.85
CA THR A 66 5.45 6.08 -9.08
C THR A 66 6.05 4.70 -8.77
N VAL A 67 5.40 3.65 -9.26
CA VAL A 67 5.80 2.27 -9.02
C VAL A 67 6.17 1.62 -10.34
N ARG A 68 7.39 1.12 -10.45
CA ARG A 68 7.78 0.19 -11.51
C ARG A 68 7.46 -1.23 -11.05
N THR A 69 6.90 -2.03 -11.94
CA THR A 69 6.52 -3.40 -11.67
C THR A 69 7.21 -4.34 -12.64
N ARG A 70 7.44 -5.57 -12.22
CA ARG A 70 7.91 -6.69 -13.06
C ARG A 70 6.83 -7.78 -13.12
N SER A 71 6.71 -8.46 -14.21
CA SER A 71 5.83 -9.62 -14.36
C SER A 71 6.44 -10.84 -13.67
N VAL A 72 5.64 -11.58 -12.89
CA VAL A 72 6.11 -12.74 -12.11
C VAL A 72 5.28 -14.00 -12.32
N GLY A 73 4.40 -14.03 -13.29
CA GLY A 73 3.59 -15.21 -13.60
C GLY A 73 2.10 -14.97 -13.55
N ALA A 74 1.31 -16.00 -13.25
CA ALA A 74 -0.13 -15.89 -13.08
C ALA A 74 -0.49 -15.13 -11.80
N ALA A 75 -1.67 -14.52 -11.78
CA ALA A 75 -2.21 -13.94 -10.55
C ALA A 75 -2.46 -15.07 -9.54
N PRO A 76 -2.10 -14.87 -8.25
CA PRO A 76 -2.41 -15.87 -7.24
C PRO A 76 -3.92 -16.01 -7.12
N GLU A 77 -4.41 -17.23 -7.18
CA GLU A 77 -5.79 -17.60 -6.83
C GLU A 77 -5.87 -17.83 -5.32
N ALA A 78 -5.50 -16.82 -4.57
CA ALA A 78 -5.54 -16.89 -3.11
C ALA A 78 -6.91 -16.41 -2.61
N ASP A 79 -7.49 -17.18 -1.72
CA ASP A 79 -8.69 -16.79 -1.00
C ASP A 79 -8.36 -16.01 0.29
N GLU A 80 -9.37 -15.61 1.02
CA GLU A 80 -9.20 -14.87 2.27
C GLU A 80 -8.47 -15.69 3.34
N ASN A 81 -8.64 -17.02 3.34
CA ASN A 81 -8.01 -17.91 4.29
C ASN A 81 -6.50 -18.00 4.05
N ASP A 82 -6.05 -17.94 2.78
CA ASP A 82 -4.63 -17.93 2.46
C ASP A 82 -3.94 -16.66 2.95
N PHE A 83 -4.63 -15.52 2.92
CA PHE A 83 -4.10 -14.28 3.50
C PHE A 83 -4.05 -14.34 5.03
N LYS A 84 -5.04 -14.98 5.68
CA LYS A 84 -5.02 -15.23 7.12
C LYS A 84 -3.85 -16.14 7.51
N LYS A 85 -3.58 -17.21 6.76
CA LYS A 85 -2.40 -18.07 6.97
C LYS A 85 -1.08 -17.30 6.87
N GLN A 86 -1.03 -16.25 6.04
CA GLN A 86 0.11 -15.34 5.92
C GLN A 86 0.15 -14.26 7.02
N GLY A 87 -0.72 -14.34 8.01
CA GLY A 87 -0.82 -13.36 9.10
C GLY A 87 -1.39 -12.02 8.65
N LEU A 88 -2.17 -11.99 7.57
CA LEU A 88 -2.85 -10.80 7.10
C LEU A 88 -4.35 -10.87 7.44
N GLY A 89 -4.89 -9.79 7.98
CA GLY A 89 -6.31 -9.59 8.20
C GLY A 89 -6.80 -8.31 7.52
N TYR A 90 -8.02 -8.34 7.04
CA TYR A 90 -8.65 -7.15 6.49
C TYR A 90 -9.26 -6.30 7.61
N ASP A 91 -8.86 -5.03 7.67
CA ASP A 91 -9.40 -4.07 8.61
C ASP A 91 -10.47 -3.22 7.89
N PRO A 92 -11.76 -3.38 8.23
CA PRO A 92 -12.86 -2.70 7.56
C PRO A 92 -12.89 -1.19 7.82
N VAL A 93 -12.39 -0.74 8.97
CA VAL A 93 -12.37 0.68 9.34
C VAL A 93 -11.41 1.46 8.44
N VAL A 94 -10.21 0.93 8.23
CA VAL A 94 -9.22 1.55 7.33
C VAL A 94 -9.28 1.03 5.91
N LYS A 95 -10.17 0.07 5.63
CA LYS A 95 -10.40 -0.59 4.32
C LYS A 95 -9.11 -1.12 3.70
N ARG A 96 -8.32 -1.88 4.49
CA ARG A 96 -7.02 -2.41 4.06
C ARG A 96 -6.68 -3.72 4.74
N TRP A 97 -5.83 -4.50 4.07
CA TRP A 97 -5.12 -5.61 4.66
C TRP A 97 -3.98 -5.10 5.55
N ARG A 98 -3.87 -5.65 6.75
CA ARG A 98 -2.78 -5.39 7.69
C ARG A 98 -2.30 -6.66 8.35
N ARG A 99 -1.09 -6.67 8.87
CA ARG A 99 -0.61 -7.78 9.69
C ARG A 99 -1.43 -7.86 10.98
N ILE A 100 -1.89 -9.08 11.27
CA ILE A 100 -2.57 -9.40 12.53
C ILE A 100 -1.53 -9.37 13.63
N LYS A 101 -1.84 -8.69 14.73
CA LYS A 101 -1.03 -8.72 15.94
C LYS A 101 -1.67 -9.63 16.97
N PRO A 102 -0.88 -10.24 17.90
CA PRO A 102 -1.45 -10.90 19.06
C PRO A 102 -2.40 -9.94 19.79
N GLY A 103 -3.64 -10.38 20.06
CA GLY A 103 -4.69 -9.56 20.68
C GLY A 103 -5.49 -8.65 19.74
N ASP A 104 -5.24 -8.65 18.44
CA ASP A 104 -6.11 -7.99 17.47
C ASP A 104 -7.40 -8.81 17.32
N ASP A 105 -8.49 -8.32 17.89
CA ASP A 105 -9.83 -8.86 17.62
C ASP A 105 -10.34 -8.33 16.27
N LEU A 106 -10.26 -9.16 15.25
CA LEU A 106 -10.83 -8.89 13.94
C LEU A 106 -12.27 -9.44 13.81
N SER A 107 -12.80 -10.11 14.86
CA SER A 107 -14.13 -10.73 14.86
C SER A 107 -15.26 -9.73 15.14
N GLY A 108 -14.95 -8.55 15.62
CA GLY A 108 -15.91 -7.58 16.19
C GLY A 108 -16.92 -6.96 15.24
N HIS A 109 -17.01 -7.37 13.97
CA HIS A 109 -17.92 -6.73 13.01
C HIS A 109 -18.79 -7.69 12.18
N HIS A 110 -19.05 -8.90 12.69
CA HIS A 110 -19.90 -9.87 11.98
C HIS A 110 -21.42 -9.66 12.11
N HIS A 111 -21.90 -8.55 12.62
CA HIS A 111 -23.33 -8.38 12.88
C HIS A 111 -24.11 -7.49 11.90
N HIS A 112 -23.59 -7.19 10.73
CA HIS A 112 -24.44 -6.67 9.66
C HIS A 112 -24.55 -7.70 8.53
N ARG A 113 -25.70 -8.36 8.48
CA ARG A 113 -26.17 -9.16 7.34
C ARG A 113 -26.33 -8.27 6.09
N GLY A 114 -25.24 -7.88 5.49
CA GLY A 114 -25.18 -7.32 4.17
C GLY A 114 -24.12 -8.11 3.42
N GLU A 115 -24.38 -8.47 2.17
CA GLU A 115 -23.44 -9.11 1.26
C GLU A 115 -22.14 -8.31 1.20
N PHE A 116 -21.23 -8.52 2.14
CA PHE A 116 -19.88 -8.03 2.02
C PHE A 116 -19.18 -8.91 1.00
N ALA A 117 -19.18 -8.44 -0.23
CA ALA A 117 -18.30 -8.99 -1.24
C ALA A 117 -16.90 -9.12 -0.63
N SER A 118 -16.28 -10.29 -0.76
CA SER A 118 -14.92 -10.54 -0.31
C SER A 118 -14.04 -9.31 -0.61
N PRO A 119 -13.23 -8.81 0.35
CA PRO A 119 -12.50 -7.55 0.19
C PRO A 119 -11.54 -7.55 -1.01
N GLY A 120 -11.37 -8.67 -1.69
CA GLY A 120 -10.46 -8.84 -2.81
C GLY A 120 -9.00 -8.96 -2.36
N GLN A 121 -8.13 -9.35 -3.27
CA GLN A 121 -6.71 -9.54 -2.99
C GLN A 121 -6.03 -8.24 -2.53
N PRO A 122 -5.06 -8.31 -1.60
CA PRO A 122 -4.31 -7.14 -1.18
C PRO A 122 -3.41 -6.59 -2.29
N CYS A 123 -3.46 -5.30 -2.50
CA CYS A 123 -2.54 -4.63 -3.41
C CYS A 123 -1.09 -4.74 -2.90
N PRO A 124 -0.13 -5.22 -3.69
CA PRO A 124 1.25 -5.38 -3.25
C PRO A 124 1.96 -4.05 -2.99
N VAL A 125 1.36 -2.94 -3.43
CA VAL A 125 1.92 -1.59 -3.26
C VAL A 125 1.41 -0.91 -2.00
N CYS A 126 0.10 -0.93 -1.74
CA CYS A 126 -0.53 -0.15 -0.65
C CYS A 126 -1.44 -0.96 0.26
N THR A 127 -1.51 -2.27 0.09
CA THR A 127 -2.35 -3.20 0.88
C THR A 127 -3.87 -2.97 0.80
N SER A 128 -4.33 -2.03 -0.02
CA SER A 128 -5.76 -1.83 -0.27
C SER A 128 -6.33 -2.95 -1.14
N PRO A 129 -7.62 -3.28 -1.04
CA PRO A 129 -8.22 -4.32 -1.87
C PRO A 129 -8.11 -4.00 -3.35
N LEU A 130 -7.75 -4.99 -4.15
CA LEU A 130 -7.75 -4.91 -5.60
C LEU A 130 -9.14 -5.20 -6.15
N LYS A 131 -9.50 -4.52 -7.22
CA LYS A 131 -10.68 -4.86 -8.03
C LYS A 131 -10.24 -5.65 -9.26
N LYS A 132 -11.00 -6.70 -9.58
CA LYS A 132 -10.90 -7.37 -10.87
C LYS A 132 -11.33 -6.40 -11.98
N VAL A 133 -10.56 -6.36 -13.04
CA VAL A 133 -10.89 -5.65 -14.29
C VAL A 133 -11.41 -6.69 -15.27
N HIS A 134 -12.59 -6.45 -15.79
CA HIS A 134 -13.24 -7.35 -16.73
C HIS A 134 -13.32 -6.70 -18.13
N ASN A 135 -13.32 -7.53 -19.15
CA ASN A 135 -13.62 -7.11 -20.51
C ASN A 135 -14.73 -8.00 -21.06
N ALA A 136 -15.59 -7.42 -21.88
CA ALA A 136 -16.59 -8.18 -22.63
C ALA A 136 -15.92 -8.90 -23.79
N THR A 137 -16.32 -10.15 -24.02
CA THR A 137 -15.90 -10.93 -25.19
C THR A 137 -16.84 -10.67 -26.35
N LEU A 138 -16.38 -10.94 -27.56
CA LEU A 138 -17.20 -10.82 -28.78
C LEU A 138 -18.45 -11.73 -28.76
N TYR A 139 -18.43 -12.76 -27.93
CA TYR A 139 -19.55 -13.73 -27.78
C TYR A 139 -20.45 -13.43 -26.58
N GLY A 140 -20.40 -12.21 -26.03
CA GLY A 140 -21.29 -11.81 -24.92
C GLY A 140 -20.85 -12.25 -23.52
N GLY A 141 -19.71 -12.93 -23.40
CA GLY A 141 -19.14 -13.32 -22.10
C GLY A 141 -18.34 -12.19 -21.44
N ILE A 142 -18.09 -12.32 -20.14
CA ILE A 142 -17.23 -11.41 -19.37
C ILE A 142 -15.99 -12.19 -18.88
N VAL A 143 -14.81 -11.70 -19.22
CA VAL A 143 -13.54 -12.33 -18.83
C VAL A 143 -12.74 -11.36 -17.96
N ALA A 144 -12.19 -11.87 -16.86
CA ALA A 144 -11.27 -11.10 -16.02
C ALA A 144 -9.91 -10.94 -16.74
N ILE A 145 -9.51 -9.69 -16.98
CA ILE A 145 -8.27 -9.36 -17.70
C ILE A 145 -7.16 -8.84 -16.77
N GLY A 146 -7.43 -8.70 -15.49
CA GLY A 146 -6.42 -8.26 -14.52
C GLY A 146 -7.01 -7.65 -13.26
N PHE A 147 -6.18 -6.90 -12.55
CA PHE A 147 -6.52 -6.26 -11.28
C PHE A 147 -6.09 -4.80 -11.26
N ARG A 148 -6.90 -3.97 -10.63
CA ARG A 148 -6.64 -2.53 -10.45
C ARG A 148 -6.78 -2.11 -9.01
N CYS A 149 -5.83 -1.32 -8.51
CA CYS A 149 -5.96 -0.65 -7.22
C CYS A 149 -6.69 0.68 -7.38
N ARG A 150 -7.60 1.00 -6.44
CA ARG A 150 -8.31 2.30 -6.42
C ARG A 150 -7.52 3.42 -5.76
N ILE A 151 -6.52 3.06 -4.94
CA ILE A 151 -5.77 4.00 -4.09
C ILE A 151 -4.45 4.41 -4.72
N CYS A 152 -3.74 3.46 -5.33
CA CYS A 152 -2.48 3.73 -6.02
C CYS A 152 -2.60 3.42 -7.52
N THR A 153 -1.55 3.69 -8.26
CA THR A 153 -1.51 3.47 -9.72
C THR A 153 -1.24 2.02 -10.13
N TYR A 154 -1.34 1.07 -9.19
CA TYR A 154 -1.07 -0.33 -9.49
C TYR A 154 -2.15 -0.92 -10.39
N LEU A 155 -1.70 -1.54 -11.47
CA LEU A 155 -2.52 -2.21 -12.47
C LEU A 155 -1.78 -3.46 -12.96
N THR A 156 -2.51 -4.56 -13.14
CA THR A 156 -2.01 -5.75 -13.81
C THR A 156 -2.89 -6.10 -15.00
N GLY A 157 -2.32 -6.83 -16.00
CA GLY A 157 -3.08 -7.56 -16.98
C GLY A 157 -3.25 -9.03 -16.56
N HIS A 158 -3.22 -9.97 -17.53
CA HIS A 158 -3.29 -11.42 -17.27
C HIS A 158 -2.14 -11.96 -16.41
N ARG A 159 -0.99 -11.30 -16.42
CA ARG A 159 0.15 -11.68 -15.60
C ARG A 159 0.18 -10.82 -14.35
N TRP A 160 0.43 -11.48 -13.23
CA TRP A 160 0.67 -10.80 -11.97
C TRP A 160 1.94 -9.97 -12.04
N ARG A 161 1.93 -8.83 -11.39
CA ARG A 161 3.04 -7.89 -11.37
C ARG A 161 3.42 -7.56 -9.94
N GLU A 162 4.69 -7.67 -9.64
CA GLU A 162 5.25 -7.25 -8.34
C GLU A 162 5.95 -5.91 -8.43
N PRO A 163 5.88 -5.10 -7.37
CA PRO A 163 6.63 -3.86 -7.29
C PRO A 163 8.14 -4.16 -7.27
N SER A 164 8.88 -3.59 -8.20
CA SER A 164 10.35 -3.72 -8.27
C SER A 164 11.06 -2.44 -7.80
N ARG A 165 10.46 -1.28 -8.04
CA ARG A 165 11.06 0.01 -7.68
C ARG A 165 10.00 1.06 -7.39
N TYR A 166 10.28 1.93 -6.43
CA TYR A 166 9.46 3.09 -6.08
C TYR A 166 10.25 4.36 -6.31
N SER A 167 9.64 5.37 -6.94
CA SER A 167 10.15 6.73 -6.99
C SER A 167 9.14 7.70 -6.38
N PHE A 168 9.67 8.74 -5.75
CA PHE A 168 8.91 9.71 -4.97
C PHE A 168 9.26 11.12 -5.43
N ARG A 169 8.23 11.96 -5.63
CA ARG A 169 8.38 13.39 -5.93
C ARG A 169 7.22 14.19 -5.34
N LEU A 170 7.35 15.47 -5.18
CA LEU A 170 6.23 16.33 -4.82
C LEU A 170 5.25 16.43 -5.99
N LYS A 171 3.95 16.58 -5.68
CA LYS A 171 2.94 16.89 -6.70
C LYS A 171 3.01 18.40 -6.97
N GLY A 172 3.07 18.77 -8.25
CA GLY A 172 3.13 20.18 -8.68
C GLY A 172 4.54 20.68 -9.04
N GLU A 173 5.61 19.98 -8.71
CA GLU A 173 6.93 20.24 -9.29
C GLU A 173 7.06 19.47 -10.63
N LYS A 174 7.22 20.25 -11.73
CA LYS A 174 7.54 19.73 -13.06
C LYS A 174 9.00 19.34 -13.16
#